data_32802f316c55abcf0c769566a323a69f
#
_entry.id   32802f316c55abcf0c769566a323a69f
#
_cell.length_a   1.000
_cell.length_b   1.000
_cell.length_c   1.000
_cell.angle_alpha   90.00
_cell.angle_beta   90.00
_cell.angle_gamma   90.00
#
_symmetry.space_group_name_H-M   'P 1'
#
loop_
_entity.id
_entity.type
_entity.pdbx_description
1 polymer ?
#
loop_
_entity_poly.entity_id
_entity_poly.type
_entity_poly.pdbx_seq_one_letter_code
_entity_poly.pdbx_strand_id
1 'polypeptide(L)'
;MANEEEPQQKLIITDSSKISEDMAPYYLKETFSDIQIILSDKTIHAHKIVLAARCKYFESLLMQDPKQAQIELMNAPSKAFETILYYIYTGTVVMASLDENYVSDVLKLAHEYSLKTLVQSINEKMVSIVDLTNVCFFLNIANAHDMDELRKTCHTLIDEYVSQTLEYGFFNVLTQKSMVNLLKRDAFLFDEIEVFNIAANWCKINKDVDNLVIGCVRFPCLTRNEILNVVRPFKIVDDAKLLNVLTTIENNGTQKTLRFGGQLKDKNLARAEYNVKVVSGLNTTMLFEESRNSNDGAYHNRNDKNGITVDLGQVKCFNYITMCIVNYRTGYYIEVSTDLQKWKKVIDYTTYSCYSRQNLYFEQQKTRYIRVVMDMGHSARICMFQVFMSSTVPKMRNQIVYPSSNIITSQTRIWIIRRDSSPTSCILHLCLNQPYIISQIKVKLRFYSYISVIEAFEGQFSNMEIVAHSINEDKLLTFKKRTINFIQITGQLSPNKTKDDIQQFLEDIECF
;
A
#
# COMPACT_ATOMS: atom_id res chain seq x y z
N MET A 1 10.67 -8.98 65.74
CA MET A 1 11.10 -10.01 64.82
C MET A 1 9.86 -10.67 64.29
N ALA A 2 9.43 -10.31 63.11
CA ALA A 2 8.31 -10.93 62.44
C ALA A 2 8.87 -12.12 61.66
N ASN A 3 8.32 -13.31 61.91
CA ASN A 3 8.65 -14.52 61.14
C ASN A 3 8.04 -14.35 59.74
N GLU A 4 8.90 -14.25 58.75
CA GLU A 4 8.51 -14.45 57.33
C GLU A 4 8.29 -15.95 57.13
N GLU A 5 7.05 -16.37 56.95
CA GLU A 5 6.74 -17.71 56.48
C GLU A 5 7.17 -17.84 54.99
N GLU A 6 8.09 -18.75 54.69
CA GLU A 6 8.49 -19.14 53.33
C GLU A 6 7.26 -19.64 52.57
N PRO A 7 7.06 -19.21 51.29
CA PRO A 7 5.93 -19.70 50.50
C PRO A 7 6.09 -21.19 50.24
N GLN A 8 5.20 -21.99 50.76
CA GLN A 8 5.12 -23.43 50.48
C GLN A 8 4.93 -23.63 48.97
N GLN A 9 5.91 -24.27 48.32
CA GLN A 9 5.84 -24.71 46.92
C GLN A 9 4.65 -25.68 46.78
N LYS A 10 3.54 -25.21 46.18
CA LYS A 10 2.41 -26.05 45.83
C LYS A 10 2.80 -26.90 44.62
N LEU A 11 2.81 -28.23 44.79
CA LEU A 11 2.92 -29.17 43.71
C LEU A 11 1.61 -29.14 42.90
N ILE A 12 1.64 -28.59 41.68
CA ILE A 12 0.51 -28.56 40.76
C ILE A 12 0.72 -29.67 39.73
N ILE A 13 -0.15 -30.66 39.73
CA ILE A 13 -0.20 -31.72 38.72
C ILE A 13 -1.34 -31.36 37.78
N THR A 14 -1.04 -31.18 36.48
CA THR A 14 -2.02 -30.86 35.43
C THR A 14 -2.24 -32.10 34.60
N ASP A 15 -3.49 -32.54 34.50
CA ASP A 15 -3.88 -33.58 33.56
C ASP A 15 -3.77 -33.03 32.13
N SER A 16 -3.20 -33.76 31.21
CA SER A 16 -3.04 -33.42 29.80
C SER A 16 -4.33 -33.59 29.00
N SER A 17 -5.35 -34.25 29.55
CA SER A 17 -6.65 -34.42 28.91
C SER A 17 -7.38 -33.09 28.80
N LYS A 18 -7.91 -32.78 27.63
CA LYS A 18 -8.74 -31.58 27.44
C LYS A 18 -10.17 -31.91 27.86
N ILE A 19 -10.69 -31.27 28.90
CA ILE A 19 -12.08 -31.41 29.37
C ILE A 19 -13.08 -31.31 28.20
N SER A 20 -12.77 -30.53 27.16
CA SER A 20 -13.60 -30.40 25.96
C SER A 20 -13.71 -31.72 25.16
N GLU A 21 -12.70 -32.57 25.17
CA GLU A 21 -12.74 -33.89 24.51
C GLU A 21 -13.65 -34.84 25.28
N ASP A 22 -13.65 -34.74 26.60
CA ASP A 22 -14.50 -35.56 27.49
C ASP A 22 -15.98 -35.15 27.40
N MET A 23 -16.28 -33.86 27.07
CA MET A 23 -17.66 -33.38 26.93
C MET A 23 -18.27 -33.61 25.55
N ALA A 24 -17.48 -33.81 24.51
CA ALA A 24 -17.95 -34.04 23.14
C ALA A 24 -18.96 -35.19 23.00
N PRO A 25 -18.81 -36.37 23.68
CA PRO A 25 -19.76 -37.49 23.59
C PRO A 25 -21.17 -37.15 24.07
N TYR A 26 -21.32 -36.14 24.90
CA TYR A 26 -22.62 -35.72 25.47
C TYR A 26 -23.34 -34.64 24.61
N TYR A 27 -22.72 -34.15 23.55
CA TYR A 27 -23.34 -33.22 22.62
C TYR A 27 -24.58 -33.84 21.97
N LEU A 28 -25.73 -33.15 22.05
CA LEU A 28 -27.06 -33.60 21.57
C LEU A 28 -27.56 -34.94 22.18
N LYS A 29 -27.03 -35.35 23.31
CA LYS A 29 -27.46 -36.60 23.99
C LYS A 29 -28.38 -36.28 25.17
N GLU A 30 -29.37 -37.14 25.34
CA GLU A 30 -30.27 -37.13 26.50
C GLU A 30 -29.59 -37.61 27.80
N THR A 31 -28.53 -38.42 27.64
CA THR A 31 -27.79 -39.00 28.78
C THR A 31 -27.25 -37.89 29.68
N PHE A 32 -27.68 -37.92 30.97
CA PHE A 32 -27.37 -36.90 31.99
C PHE A 32 -27.85 -35.50 31.69
N SER A 33 -28.69 -35.29 30.68
CA SER A 33 -29.24 -33.95 30.39
C SER A 33 -30.17 -33.53 31.52
N ASP A 34 -30.08 -32.27 31.91
CA ASP A 34 -30.86 -31.65 32.95
C ASP A 34 -31.57 -30.36 32.47
N ILE A 35 -31.51 -30.10 31.16
CA ILE A 35 -32.21 -28.99 30.53
C ILE A 35 -32.55 -29.30 29.06
N GLN A 36 -33.69 -28.78 28.61
CA GLN A 36 -34.10 -28.81 27.21
C GLN A 36 -34.06 -27.42 26.60
N ILE A 37 -33.52 -27.29 25.39
CA ILE A 37 -33.54 -26.05 24.62
C ILE A 37 -34.58 -26.21 23.52
N ILE A 38 -35.60 -25.35 23.54
CA ILE A 38 -36.71 -25.38 22.59
C ILE A 38 -36.43 -24.36 21.50
N LEU A 39 -36.21 -24.85 20.29
CA LEU A 39 -36.10 -24.08 19.06
C LEU A 39 -37.45 -24.08 18.32
N SER A 40 -37.55 -23.31 17.24
CA SER A 40 -38.79 -23.24 16.45
C SER A 40 -39.20 -24.56 15.79
N ASP A 41 -38.25 -25.43 15.47
CA ASP A 41 -38.43 -26.68 14.70
C ASP A 41 -38.06 -27.94 15.47
N LYS A 42 -37.39 -27.84 16.63
CA LYS A 42 -36.95 -28.99 17.42
C LYS A 42 -36.62 -28.63 18.87
N THR A 43 -36.55 -29.69 19.70
CA THR A 43 -36.03 -29.62 21.06
C THR A 43 -34.69 -30.32 21.16
N ILE A 44 -33.74 -29.70 21.85
CA ILE A 44 -32.39 -30.18 22.06
C ILE A 44 -32.14 -30.44 23.52
N HIS A 45 -31.61 -31.62 23.87
CA HIS A 45 -31.12 -31.95 25.20
C HIS A 45 -29.75 -31.35 25.45
N ALA A 46 -29.56 -30.72 26.62
CA ALA A 46 -28.29 -30.08 26.98
C ALA A 46 -28.00 -30.26 28.48
N HIS A 47 -26.83 -29.77 28.92
CA HIS A 47 -26.35 -29.91 30.29
C HIS A 47 -26.03 -28.52 30.85
N LYS A 48 -26.75 -28.13 31.91
CA LYS A 48 -26.65 -26.81 32.58
C LYS A 48 -25.21 -26.44 32.90
N ILE A 49 -24.48 -27.40 33.49
CA ILE A 49 -23.09 -27.18 33.90
C ILE A 49 -22.18 -26.85 32.71
N VAL A 50 -22.37 -27.51 31.57
CA VAL A 50 -21.58 -27.24 30.36
C VAL A 50 -21.92 -25.88 29.76
N LEU A 51 -23.23 -25.57 29.69
CA LEU A 51 -23.70 -24.28 29.19
C LEU A 51 -23.17 -23.13 30.04
N ALA A 52 -23.34 -23.22 31.38
CA ALA A 52 -22.91 -22.17 32.31
C ALA A 52 -21.39 -22.01 32.34
N ALA A 53 -20.63 -23.10 32.39
CA ALA A 53 -19.17 -23.04 32.47
C ALA A 53 -18.50 -22.45 31.19
N ARG A 54 -19.16 -22.56 30.04
CA ARG A 54 -18.56 -22.22 28.73
C ARG A 54 -19.19 -21.00 28.06
N CYS A 55 -20.36 -20.53 28.54
CA CYS A 55 -21.06 -19.41 27.93
C CYS A 55 -21.71 -18.52 29.02
N LYS A 56 -21.22 -17.30 29.15
CA LYS A 56 -21.71 -16.33 30.14
C LYS A 56 -23.18 -15.97 29.98
N TYR A 57 -23.71 -15.99 28.78
CA TYR A 57 -25.11 -15.78 28.50
C TYR A 57 -25.97 -16.85 29.23
N PHE A 58 -25.64 -18.12 29.02
CA PHE A 58 -26.37 -19.22 29.69
C PHE A 58 -26.09 -19.27 31.18
N GLU A 59 -24.88 -18.96 31.65
CA GLU A 59 -24.58 -18.81 33.07
C GLU A 59 -25.53 -17.82 33.72
N SER A 60 -25.63 -16.62 33.14
CA SER A 60 -26.51 -15.55 33.68
C SER A 60 -27.98 -15.95 33.65
N LEU A 61 -28.43 -16.63 32.57
CA LEU A 61 -29.82 -17.08 32.44
C LEU A 61 -30.16 -18.15 33.49
N LEU A 62 -29.29 -19.14 33.67
CA LEU A 62 -29.46 -20.24 34.61
C LEU A 62 -29.32 -19.81 36.07
N MET A 63 -28.58 -18.75 36.38
CA MET A 63 -28.50 -18.15 37.70
C MET A 63 -29.81 -17.47 38.13
N GLN A 64 -30.61 -16.95 37.19
CA GLN A 64 -31.89 -16.33 37.48
C GLN A 64 -32.94 -17.37 37.94
N ASP A 65 -32.95 -18.56 37.30
CA ASP A 65 -33.79 -19.68 37.73
C ASP A 65 -33.00 -21.01 37.60
N PRO A 66 -32.28 -21.42 38.65
CA PRO A 66 -31.50 -22.66 38.63
C PRO A 66 -32.34 -23.94 38.45
N LYS A 67 -33.66 -23.88 38.74
CA LYS A 67 -34.56 -25.03 38.63
C LYS A 67 -35.23 -25.15 37.27
N GLN A 68 -35.11 -24.16 36.40
CA GLN A 68 -35.74 -24.24 35.07
C GLN A 68 -35.28 -25.50 34.33
N ALA A 69 -36.22 -26.20 33.72
CA ALA A 69 -35.97 -27.40 32.93
C ALA A 69 -35.92 -27.15 31.42
N GLN A 70 -36.34 -25.94 31.00
CA GLN A 70 -36.46 -25.58 29.60
C GLN A 70 -35.99 -24.15 29.35
N ILE A 71 -35.32 -23.91 28.20
CA ILE A 71 -35.00 -22.57 27.70
C ILE A 71 -35.60 -22.46 26.31
N GLU A 72 -36.41 -21.43 26.06
CA GLU A 72 -37.01 -21.16 24.76
C GLU A 72 -36.13 -20.18 23.97
N LEU A 73 -35.66 -20.62 22.79
CA LEU A 73 -34.84 -19.84 21.84
C LEU A 73 -35.49 -19.88 20.46
N MET A 74 -36.76 -19.47 20.38
CA MET A 74 -37.61 -19.58 19.19
C MET A 74 -37.05 -18.84 17.96
N ASN A 75 -36.24 -17.81 18.14
CA ASN A 75 -35.66 -17.01 17.08
C ASN A 75 -34.28 -17.53 16.63
N ALA A 76 -33.72 -18.54 17.27
CA ALA A 76 -32.40 -19.07 16.92
C ALA A 76 -32.53 -20.11 15.79
N PRO A 77 -31.91 -19.91 14.63
CA PRO A 77 -31.89 -20.91 13.56
C PRO A 77 -31.18 -22.19 14.02
N SER A 78 -31.85 -23.34 13.92
CA SER A 78 -31.41 -24.59 14.52
C SER A 78 -30.01 -25.04 14.11
N LYS A 79 -29.67 -24.95 12.81
CA LYS A 79 -28.32 -25.28 12.32
C LYS A 79 -27.23 -24.39 12.93
N ALA A 80 -27.48 -23.09 13.00
CA ALA A 80 -26.54 -22.14 13.57
C ALA A 80 -26.38 -22.37 15.07
N PHE A 81 -27.51 -22.60 15.77
CA PHE A 81 -27.50 -22.92 17.20
C PHE A 81 -26.74 -24.23 17.51
N GLU A 82 -26.94 -25.28 16.72
CA GLU A 82 -26.17 -26.53 16.88
C GLU A 82 -24.66 -26.31 16.73
N THR A 83 -24.25 -25.46 15.80
CA THR A 83 -22.84 -25.09 15.63
C THR A 83 -22.29 -24.36 16.85
N ILE A 84 -23.05 -23.42 17.42
CA ILE A 84 -22.70 -22.73 18.67
C ILE A 84 -22.65 -23.72 19.84
N LEU A 85 -23.65 -24.58 19.94
CA LEU A 85 -23.70 -25.59 21.00
C LEU A 85 -22.52 -26.57 20.89
N TYR A 86 -22.16 -27.02 19.69
CA TYR A 86 -20.98 -27.85 19.45
C TYR A 86 -19.70 -27.15 19.93
N TYR A 87 -19.55 -25.86 19.62
CA TYR A 87 -18.43 -25.06 20.14
C TYR A 87 -18.41 -25.00 21.66
N ILE A 88 -19.57 -24.81 22.31
CA ILE A 88 -19.67 -24.77 23.78
C ILE A 88 -19.17 -26.10 24.37
N TYR A 89 -19.53 -27.24 23.80
CA TYR A 89 -19.12 -28.57 24.28
C TYR A 89 -17.65 -28.90 23.98
N THR A 90 -17.16 -28.57 22.79
CA THR A 90 -15.88 -29.06 22.27
C THR A 90 -14.78 -28.00 22.20
N GLY A 91 -15.13 -26.73 22.25
CA GLY A 91 -14.20 -25.62 21.96
C GLY A 91 -13.81 -25.52 20.48
N THR A 92 -14.43 -26.32 19.62
CA THR A 92 -14.13 -26.38 18.18
C THR A 92 -15.36 -25.95 17.39
N VAL A 93 -15.16 -25.20 16.30
CA VAL A 93 -16.22 -24.85 15.34
C VAL A 93 -16.03 -25.68 14.07
N VAL A 94 -17.13 -26.28 13.60
CA VAL A 94 -17.22 -26.92 12.29
C VAL A 94 -18.34 -26.24 11.52
N MET A 95 -17.96 -25.41 10.52
CA MET A 95 -18.94 -24.78 9.63
C MET A 95 -19.46 -25.81 8.63
N ALA A 96 -20.77 -26.09 8.68
CA ALA A 96 -21.41 -27.07 7.80
C ALA A 96 -21.44 -26.61 6.33
N SER A 97 -21.40 -25.30 6.08
CA SER A 97 -21.32 -24.71 4.75
C SER A 97 -20.76 -23.27 4.83
N LEU A 98 -20.31 -22.73 3.71
CA LEU A 98 -19.98 -21.31 3.55
C LEU A 98 -21.15 -20.55 2.90
N ASP A 99 -22.39 -20.88 3.28
CA ASP A 99 -23.58 -20.12 2.91
C ASP A 99 -23.65 -18.82 3.73
N GLU A 100 -23.97 -17.70 3.05
CA GLU A 100 -23.94 -16.35 3.67
C GLU A 100 -24.94 -16.23 4.84
N ASN A 101 -26.14 -16.77 4.67
CA ASN A 101 -27.17 -16.70 5.71
C ASN A 101 -26.78 -17.54 6.92
N TYR A 102 -26.29 -18.77 6.68
CA TYR A 102 -25.85 -19.66 7.74
C TYR A 102 -24.67 -19.08 8.54
N VAL A 103 -23.64 -18.58 7.86
CA VAL A 103 -22.49 -17.95 8.53
C VAL A 103 -22.91 -16.69 9.29
N SER A 104 -23.80 -15.88 8.71
CA SER A 104 -24.37 -14.70 9.37
C SER A 104 -25.15 -15.06 10.62
N ASP A 105 -25.94 -16.13 10.59
CA ASP A 105 -26.72 -16.60 11.75
C ASP A 105 -25.81 -17.13 12.87
N VAL A 106 -24.76 -17.88 12.53
CA VAL A 106 -23.74 -18.32 13.52
C VAL A 106 -23.07 -17.11 14.18
N LEU A 107 -22.67 -16.11 13.39
CA LEU A 107 -22.05 -14.88 13.93
C LEU A 107 -23.02 -14.08 14.80
N LYS A 108 -24.31 -13.93 14.41
CA LYS A 108 -25.34 -13.26 15.22
C LYS A 108 -25.49 -13.94 16.57
N LEU A 109 -25.64 -15.26 16.58
CA LEU A 109 -25.77 -16.02 17.83
C LEU A 109 -24.49 -15.94 18.68
N ALA A 110 -23.30 -15.99 18.05
CA ALA A 110 -22.03 -15.84 18.76
C ALA A 110 -21.90 -14.47 19.43
N HIS A 111 -22.37 -13.39 18.78
CA HIS A 111 -22.44 -12.05 19.37
C HIS A 111 -23.49 -11.96 20.48
N GLU A 112 -24.69 -12.47 20.25
CA GLU A 112 -25.79 -12.49 21.23
C GLU A 112 -25.36 -13.21 22.52
N TYR A 113 -24.71 -14.37 22.37
CA TYR A 113 -24.23 -15.16 23.51
C TYR A 113 -22.85 -14.70 24.04
N SER A 114 -22.33 -13.56 23.52
CA SER A 114 -21.06 -12.95 23.96
C SER A 114 -19.84 -13.88 23.85
N LEU A 115 -19.81 -14.74 22.85
CA LEU A 115 -18.72 -15.69 22.56
C LEU A 115 -17.57 -15.00 21.79
N LYS A 116 -16.93 -14.02 22.40
CA LYS A 116 -15.90 -13.15 21.75
C LYS A 116 -14.76 -13.94 21.13
N THR A 117 -14.26 -14.97 21.83
CA THR A 117 -13.16 -15.82 21.32
C THR A 117 -13.57 -16.56 20.05
N LEU A 118 -14.83 -17.04 19.98
CA LEU A 118 -15.36 -17.68 18.79
C LEU A 118 -15.43 -16.72 17.60
N VAL A 119 -15.97 -15.51 17.80
CA VAL A 119 -16.04 -14.49 16.77
C VAL A 119 -14.64 -14.13 16.23
N GLN A 120 -13.67 -13.98 17.13
CA GLN A 120 -12.28 -13.70 16.76
C GLN A 120 -11.67 -14.85 15.95
N SER A 121 -11.82 -16.10 16.39
CA SER A 121 -11.30 -17.28 15.68
C SER A 121 -11.94 -17.46 14.29
N ILE A 122 -13.24 -17.17 14.16
CA ILE A 122 -13.93 -17.15 12.86
C ILE A 122 -13.33 -16.07 11.96
N ASN A 123 -13.13 -14.85 12.47
CA ASN A 123 -12.53 -13.75 11.71
C ASN A 123 -11.12 -14.10 11.22
N GLU A 124 -10.25 -14.57 12.10
CA GLU A 124 -8.88 -14.99 11.77
C GLU A 124 -8.87 -16.08 10.68
N LYS A 125 -9.76 -17.05 10.80
CA LYS A 125 -9.89 -18.10 9.79
C LYS A 125 -10.36 -17.57 8.45
N MET A 126 -11.39 -16.71 8.43
CA MET A 126 -11.89 -16.07 7.21
C MET A 126 -10.81 -15.25 6.53
N VAL A 127 -10.05 -14.43 7.29
CA VAL A 127 -8.91 -13.66 6.78
C VAL A 127 -7.86 -14.57 6.12
N SER A 128 -7.62 -15.78 6.67
CA SER A 128 -6.62 -16.71 6.14
C SER A 128 -7.02 -17.41 4.84
N ILE A 129 -8.32 -17.47 4.51
CA ILE A 129 -8.84 -18.21 3.34
C ILE A 129 -9.47 -17.31 2.27
N VAL A 130 -9.40 -15.99 2.46
CA VAL A 130 -9.89 -15.03 1.46
C VAL A 130 -9.07 -15.12 0.19
N ASP A 131 -9.76 -15.28 -0.94
CA ASP A 131 -9.23 -15.22 -2.30
C ASP A 131 -10.21 -14.51 -3.25
N LEU A 132 -9.86 -14.37 -4.53
CA LEU A 132 -10.70 -13.69 -5.50
C LEU A 132 -12.05 -14.39 -5.75
N THR A 133 -12.15 -15.68 -5.51
CA THR A 133 -13.39 -16.45 -5.75
C THR A 133 -14.44 -16.21 -4.67
N ASN A 134 -14.01 -15.86 -3.46
CA ASN A 134 -14.86 -15.72 -2.28
C ASN A 134 -14.86 -14.32 -1.66
N VAL A 135 -14.07 -13.38 -2.20
CA VAL A 135 -13.88 -12.03 -1.60
C VAL A 135 -15.20 -11.25 -1.47
N CYS A 136 -16.12 -11.35 -2.43
CA CYS A 136 -17.41 -10.66 -2.36
C CYS A 136 -18.30 -11.24 -1.25
N PHE A 137 -18.30 -12.56 -1.09
CA PHE A 137 -18.98 -13.23 0.00
C PHE A 137 -18.46 -12.75 1.36
N PHE A 138 -17.14 -12.80 1.58
CA PHE A 138 -16.55 -12.34 2.83
C PHE A 138 -16.70 -10.84 3.05
N LEU A 139 -16.75 -10.03 2.00
CA LEU A 139 -17.02 -8.60 2.13
C LEU A 139 -18.46 -8.32 2.61
N ASN A 140 -19.45 -9.11 2.17
CA ASN A 140 -20.81 -9.05 2.68
C ASN A 140 -20.87 -9.36 4.19
N ILE A 141 -20.26 -10.47 4.60
CA ILE A 141 -20.16 -10.86 6.02
C ILE A 141 -19.44 -9.79 6.84
N ALA A 142 -18.29 -9.29 6.36
CA ALA A 142 -17.53 -8.26 7.05
C ALA A 142 -18.31 -6.95 7.24
N ASN A 143 -19.15 -6.56 6.27
CA ASN A 143 -20.01 -5.37 6.37
C ASN A 143 -21.29 -5.62 7.20
N ALA A 144 -21.79 -6.86 7.26
CA ALA A 144 -22.94 -7.22 8.07
C ALA A 144 -22.60 -7.24 9.56
N HIS A 145 -21.41 -7.72 9.92
CA HIS A 145 -20.98 -7.97 11.30
C HIS A 145 -19.83 -7.06 11.77
N ASP A 146 -19.56 -5.96 11.07
CA ASP A 146 -18.53 -4.94 11.38
C ASP A 146 -17.13 -5.52 11.66
N MET A 147 -16.72 -6.54 10.85
CA MET A 147 -15.43 -7.23 10.96
C MET A 147 -14.36 -6.44 10.17
N ASP A 148 -13.72 -5.49 10.84
CA ASP A 148 -12.82 -4.52 10.20
C ASP A 148 -11.59 -5.16 9.54
N GLU A 149 -10.99 -6.16 10.14
CA GLU A 149 -9.80 -6.84 9.61
C GLU A 149 -10.14 -7.61 8.33
N LEU A 150 -11.22 -8.40 8.35
CA LEU A 150 -11.70 -9.12 7.18
C LEU A 150 -12.06 -8.16 6.04
N ARG A 151 -12.78 -7.06 6.35
CA ARG A 151 -13.13 -6.02 5.38
C ARG A 151 -11.89 -5.40 4.74
N LYS A 152 -10.85 -5.12 5.52
CA LYS A 152 -9.58 -4.58 5.07
C LYS A 152 -8.85 -5.53 4.14
N THR A 153 -8.81 -6.81 4.48
CA THR A 153 -8.23 -7.86 3.65
C THR A 153 -8.96 -7.99 2.31
N CYS A 154 -10.30 -8.03 2.33
CA CYS A 154 -11.10 -8.06 1.10
C CYS A 154 -10.84 -6.82 0.22
N HIS A 155 -10.81 -5.63 0.81
CA HIS A 155 -10.51 -4.41 0.05
C HIS A 155 -9.12 -4.42 -0.56
N THR A 156 -8.11 -4.88 0.18
CA THR A 156 -6.74 -4.99 -0.32
C THR A 156 -6.67 -5.92 -1.52
N LEU A 157 -7.33 -7.08 -1.44
CA LEU A 157 -7.35 -8.07 -2.52
C LEU A 157 -8.05 -7.52 -3.78
N ILE A 158 -9.19 -6.85 -3.62
CA ILE A 158 -9.90 -6.19 -4.74
C ILE A 158 -9.00 -5.13 -5.39
N ASP A 159 -8.32 -4.31 -4.60
CA ASP A 159 -7.44 -3.25 -5.08
C ASP A 159 -6.16 -3.80 -5.74
N GLU A 160 -5.64 -4.93 -5.28
CA GLU A 160 -4.46 -5.59 -5.86
C GLU A 160 -4.75 -6.24 -7.23
N TYR A 161 -5.97 -6.74 -7.44
CA TYR A 161 -6.36 -7.48 -8.65
C TYR A 161 -7.43 -6.76 -9.49
N VAL A 162 -7.26 -5.45 -9.65
CA VAL A 162 -8.22 -4.56 -10.36
C VAL A 162 -8.66 -5.11 -11.71
N SER A 163 -7.72 -5.60 -12.55
CA SER A 163 -8.05 -6.09 -13.89
C SER A 163 -8.96 -7.33 -13.90
N GLN A 164 -8.84 -8.19 -12.89
CA GLN A 164 -9.66 -9.40 -12.76
C GLN A 164 -11.04 -9.07 -12.17
N THR A 165 -11.09 -8.09 -11.27
CA THR A 165 -12.34 -7.65 -10.64
C THR A 165 -13.18 -6.75 -11.54
N LEU A 166 -12.63 -6.25 -12.66
CA LEU A 166 -13.35 -5.51 -13.69
C LEU A 166 -14.26 -6.40 -14.57
N GLU A 167 -14.16 -7.72 -14.48
CA GLU A 167 -15.03 -8.60 -15.23
C GLU A 167 -16.51 -8.31 -14.91
N TYR A 168 -17.32 -8.25 -15.97
CA TYR A 168 -18.75 -7.95 -15.83
C TYR A 168 -19.43 -8.99 -14.94
N GLY A 169 -19.96 -8.55 -13.82
CA GLY A 169 -20.67 -9.40 -12.88
C GLY A 169 -19.93 -9.75 -11.60
N PHE A 170 -18.65 -9.47 -11.49
CA PHE A 170 -17.86 -9.79 -10.29
C PHE A 170 -18.50 -9.26 -8.99
N PHE A 171 -18.99 -8.01 -9.00
CA PHE A 171 -19.60 -7.39 -7.83
C PHE A 171 -21.13 -7.59 -7.71
N ASN A 172 -21.76 -8.30 -8.63
CA ASN A 172 -23.22 -8.46 -8.65
C ASN A 172 -23.79 -9.20 -7.43
N VAL A 173 -22.98 -10.00 -6.77
CA VAL A 173 -23.34 -10.75 -5.55
C VAL A 173 -23.22 -9.92 -4.26
N LEU A 174 -22.70 -8.69 -4.35
CA LEU A 174 -22.63 -7.81 -3.19
C LEU A 174 -24.03 -7.34 -2.77
N THR A 175 -24.26 -7.29 -1.46
CA THR A 175 -25.43 -6.60 -0.90
C THR A 175 -25.33 -5.09 -1.17
N GLN A 176 -26.48 -4.39 -1.16
CA GLN A 176 -26.50 -2.93 -1.35
C GLN A 176 -25.58 -2.21 -0.35
N LYS A 177 -25.60 -2.62 0.93
CA LYS A 177 -24.70 -2.07 1.98
C LYS A 177 -23.22 -2.24 1.60
N SER A 178 -22.84 -3.43 1.17
CA SER A 178 -21.46 -3.74 0.78
C SER A 178 -21.04 -2.99 -0.48
N MET A 179 -21.91 -2.90 -1.46
CA MET A 179 -21.67 -2.17 -2.70
C MET A 179 -21.48 -0.67 -2.44
N VAL A 180 -22.34 -0.05 -1.63
CA VAL A 180 -22.23 1.36 -1.23
C VAL A 180 -20.91 1.60 -0.46
N ASN A 181 -20.57 0.73 0.49
CA ASN A 181 -19.34 0.84 1.27
C ASN A 181 -18.09 0.72 0.37
N LEU A 182 -18.11 -0.19 -0.59
CA LEU A 182 -17.03 -0.38 -1.56
C LEU A 182 -16.87 0.85 -2.46
N LEU A 183 -17.96 1.36 -3.06
CA LEU A 183 -17.94 2.47 -4.01
C LEU A 183 -17.72 3.85 -3.36
N LYS A 184 -17.97 4.03 -2.07
CA LYS A 184 -17.69 5.29 -1.35
C LYS A 184 -16.21 5.49 -1.03
N ARG A 185 -15.39 4.45 -1.12
CA ARG A 185 -13.98 4.51 -0.77
C ARG A 185 -13.21 5.47 -1.68
N ASP A 186 -12.34 6.31 -1.06
CA ASP A 186 -11.37 7.10 -1.82
C ASP A 186 -10.19 6.27 -2.33
N ALA A 187 -9.98 5.09 -1.76
CA ALA A 187 -8.92 4.14 -2.11
C ALA A 187 -9.32 3.12 -3.19
N PHE A 188 -10.42 3.33 -3.89
CA PHE A 188 -10.90 2.41 -4.91
C PHE A 188 -10.22 2.69 -6.25
N LEU A 189 -9.40 1.75 -6.74
CA LEU A 189 -8.44 1.95 -7.87
C LEU A 189 -9.08 1.89 -9.26
N PHE A 190 -10.34 2.24 -9.40
CA PHE A 190 -11.05 2.28 -10.68
C PHE A 190 -11.21 3.72 -11.17
N ASP A 191 -11.15 3.92 -12.49
CA ASP A 191 -11.55 5.20 -13.08
C ASP A 191 -13.04 5.42 -12.85
N GLU A 192 -13.46 6.68 -12.74
CA GLU A 192 -14.87 6.97 -12.38
C GLU A 192 -15.87 6.44 -13.41
N ILE A 193 -15.48 6.29 -14.68
CA ILE A 193 -16.32 5.64 -15.69
C ILE A 193 -16.46 4.13 -15.45
N GLU A 194 -15.41 3.48 -14.95
CA GLU A 194 -15.46 2.07 -14.54
C GLU A 194 -16.33 1.89 -13.31
N VAL A 195 -16.23 2.80 -12.33
CA VAL A 195 -17.11 2.84 -11.15
C VAL A 195 -18.56 2.99 -11.57
N PHE A 196 -18.86 3.87 -12.55
CA PHE A 196 -20.20 3.98 -13.12
C PHE A 196 -20.67 2.68 -13.76
N ASN A 197 -19.84 2.03 -14.59
CA ASN A 197 -20.19 0.79 -15.25
C ASN A 197 -20.47 -0.34 -14.26
N ILE A 198 -19.65 -0.46 -13.19
CA ILE A 198 -19.85 -1.41 -12.09
C ILE A 198 -21.19 -1.13 -11.39
N ALA A 199 -21.43 0.12 -11.00
CA ALA A 199 -22.67 0.53 -10.34
C ALA A 199 -23.91 0.29 -11.22
N ALA A 200 -23.87 0.69 -12.49
CA ALA A 200 -24.96 0.53 -13.44
C ALA A 200 -25.27 -0.95 -13.72
N ASN A 201 -24.24 -1.79 -13.85
CA ASN A 201 -24.44 -3.23 -14.04
C ASN A 201 -25.05 -3.88 -12.80
N TRP A 202 -24.59 -3.50 -11.61
CA TRP A 202 -25.18 -3.96 -10.35
C TRP A 202 -26.64 -3.54 -10.23
N CYS A 203 -27.00 -2.29 -10.54
CA CYS A 203 -28.39 -1.78 -10.51
C CYS A 203 -29.33 -2.47 -11.51
N LYS A 204 -28.81 -3.03 -12.60
CA LYS A 204 -29.63 -3.82 -13.54
C LYS A 204 -30.09 -5.16 -12.98
N ILE A 205 -29.27 -5.76 -12.12
CA ILE A 205 -29.48 -7.10 -11.56
C ILE A 205 -30.14 -7.01 -10.20
N ASN A 206 -29.70 -6.04 -9.39
CA ASN A 206 -30.18 -5.82 -8.04
C ASN A 206 -31.04 -4.55 -7.99
N LYS A 207 -31.92 -4.46 -6.99
CA LYS A 207 -32.68 -3.23 -6.75
C LYS A 207 -31.83 -2.21 -6.02
N ASP A 208 -31.62 -1.04 -6.62
CA ASP A 208 -30.98 0.11 -5.96
C ASP A 208 -32.03 0.96 -5.25
N VAL A 209 -32.31 0.62 -4.00
CA VAL A 209 -33.27 1.35 -3.18
C VAL A 209 -32.70 2.75 -2.91
N ASP A 210 -33.51 3.78 -3.14
CA ASP A 210 -33.17 5.20 -2.96
C ASP A 210 -31.95 5.69 -3.77
N ASN A 211 -31.58 4.99 -4.83
CA ASN A 211 -30.44 5.32 -5.70
C ASN A 211 -29.10 5.44 -4.93
N LEU A 212 -28.94 4.65 -3.87
CA LEU A 212 -27.76 4.72 -2.99
C LEU A 212 -26.47 4.28 -3.68
N VAL A 213 -26.52 3.24 -4.51
CA VAL A 213 -25.37 2.70 -5.23
C VAL A 213 -24.93 3.65 -6.33
N ILE A 214 -25.87 4.03 -7.22
CA ILE A 214 -25.56 4.97 -8.31
C ILE A 214 -25.18 6.37 -7.79
N GLY A 215 -25.65 6.74 -6.60
CA GLY A 215 -25.28 7.97 -5.90
C GLY A 215 -23.82 8.01 -5.43
N CYS A 216 -23.11 6.87 -5.40
CA CYS A 216 -21.69 6.82 -5.06
C CYS A 216 -20.76 7.25 -6.22
N VAL A 217 -21.31 7.35 -7.45
CA VAL A 217 -20.55 7.78 -8.63
C VAL A 217 -20.31 9.30 -8.57
N ARG A 218 -19.06 9.70 -8.76
CA ARG A 218 -18.62 11.10 -8.75
C ARG A 218 -18.71 11.70 -10.15
N PHE A 219 -19.95 11.95 -10.62
CA PHE A 219 -20.21 12.45 -11.97
C PHE A 219 -19.35 13.65 -12.42
N PRO A 220 -19.01 14.64 -11.57
CA PRO A 220 -18.11 15.75 -11.95
C PRO A 220 -16.68 15.31 -12.32
N CYS A 221 -16.29 14.08 -12.01
CA CYS A 221 -14.99 13.51 -12.38
C CYS A 221 -15.00 12.88 -13.79
N LEU A 222 -16.18 12.71 -14.39
CA LEU A 222 -16.34 12.18 -15.75
C LEU A 222 -16.14 13.28 -16.80
N THR A 223 -15.66 12.91 -17.95
CA THR A 223 -15.59 13.81 -19.11
C THR A 223 -16.99 14.01 -19.71
N ARG A 224 -17.19 15.14 -20.41
CA ARG A 224 -18.42 15.41 -21.16
C ARG A 224 -18.78 14.26 -22.11
N ASN A 225 -17.79 13.69 -22.80
CA ASN A 225 -17.97 12.60 -23.75
C ASN A 225 -18.46 11.32 -23.07
N GLU A 226 -17.91 10.98 -21.90
CA GLU A 226 -18.35 9.82 -21.09
C GLU A 226 -19.77 10.00 -20.59
N ILE A 227 -20.15 11.21 -20.12
CA ILE A 227 -21.51 11.50 -19.67
C ILE A 227 -22.52 11.31 -20.79
N LEU A 228 -22.25 11.89 -21.98
CA LEU A 228 -23.19 11.87 -23.09
C LEU A 228 -23.29 10.49 -23.78
N ASN A 229 -22.16 9.82 -23.97
CA ASN A 229 -22.09 8.61 -24.78
C ASN A 229 -22.12 7.30 -23.98
N VAL A 230 -21.79 7.35 -22.68
CA VAL A 230 -21.80 6.17 -21.82
C VAL A 230 -22.89 6.27 -20.76
N VAL A 231 -22.90 7.30 -19.92
CA VAL A 231 -23.82 7.40 -18.77
C VAL A 231 -25.28 7.58 -19.22
N ARG A 232 -25.54 8.55 -20.09
CA ARG A 232 -26.90 8.91 -20.52
C ARG A 232 -27.66 7.77 -21.18
N PRO A 233 -27.07 6.92 -22.04
CA PRO A 233 -27.78 5.80 -22.67
C PRO A 233 -28.33 4.74 -21.70
N PHE A 234 -27.74 4.62 -20.50
CA PHE A 234 -28.22 3.70 -19.46
C PHE A 234 -29.58 4.09 -18.86
N LYS A 235 -29.96 5.38 -18.93
CA LYS A 235 -31.24 5.92 -18.38
C LYS A 235 -31.47 5.61 -16.88
N ILE A 236 -30.41 5.40 -16.12
CA ILE A 236 -30.45 5.17 -14.67
C ILE A 236 -30.40 6.52 -13.92
N VAL A 237 -29.79 7.53 -14.54
CA VAL A 237 -29.64 8.88 -13.97
C VAL A 237 -30.52 9.85 -14.76
N ASP A 238 -31.26 10.70 -14.05
CA ASP A 238 -32.13 11.70 -14.66
C ASP A 238 -31.34 12.71 -15.52
N ASP A 239 -31.89 13.04 -16.70
CA ASP A 239 -31.28 13.99 -17.64
C ASP A 239 -31.06 15.38 -17.02
N ALA A 240 -31.94 15.84 -16.12
CA ALA A 240 -31.77 17.12 -15.43
C ALA A 240 -30.53 17.10 -14.51
N LYS A 241 -30.30 15.99 -13.82
CA LYS A 241 -29.08 15.81 -13.00
C LYS A 241 -27.82 15.81 -13.87
N LEU A 242 -27.86 15.13 -15.01
CA LEU A 242 -26.72 15.09 -15.95
C LEU A 242 -26.45 16.47 -16.56
N LEU A 243 -27.49 17.26 -16.87
CA LEU A 243 -27.33 18.63 -17.37
C LEU A 243 -26.63 19.53 -16.33
N ASN A 244 -27.04 19.44 -15.06
CA ASN A 244 -26.40 20.20 -13.97
C ASN A 244 -24.91 19.82 -13.81
N VAL A 245 -24.57 18.55 -13.95
CA VAL A 245 -23.18 18.07 -13.93
C VAL A 245 -22.39 18.64 -15.10
N LEU A 246 -22.95 18.61 -16.32
CA LEU A 246 -22.31 19.16 -17.52
C LEU A 246 -22.04 20.66 -17.39
N THR A 247 -23.01 21.41 -16.86
CA THR A 247 -22.84 22.86 -16.58
C THR A 247 -21.73 23.11 -15.55
N THR A 248 -21.63 22.25 -14.53
CA THR A 248 -20.56 22.34 -13.52
C THR A 248 -19.18 22.07 -14.16
N ILE A 249 -19.09 21.09 -15.04
CA ILE A 249 -17.84 20.76 -15.75
C ILE A 249 -17.44 21.90 -16.72
N GLU A 250 -18.39 22.51 -17.39
CA GLU A 250 -18.14 23.65 -18.29
C GLU A 250 -17.61 24.86 -17.53
N ASN A 251 -18.12 25.15 -16.34
CA ASN A 251 -17.73 26.31 -15.54
C ASN A 251 -16.40 26.10 -14.80
N ASN A 252 -16.13 24.88 -14.27
CA ASN A 252 -15.02 24.60 -13.35
C ASN A 252 -13.97 23.63 -13.91
N GLY A 253 -14.17 23.11 -15.13
CA GLY A 253 -13.40 21.97 -15.64
C GLY A 253 -13.77 20.64 -14.98
N THR A 254 -13.31 19.55 -15.57
CA THR A 254 -13.47 18.21 -14.99
C THR A 254 -12.70 18.12 -13.68
N GLN A 255 -13.38 17.80 -12.58
CA GLN A 255 -12.71 17.63 -11.27
C GLN A 255 -11.94 16.31 -11.28
N LYS A 256 -10.63 16.38 -11.28
CA LYS A 256 -9.74 15.21 -11.16
C LYS A 256 -9.53 14.79 -9.71
N THR A 257 -10.59 14.56 -8.96
CA THR A 257 -10.47 13.87 -7.66
C THR A 257 -10.44 12.36 -7.92
N LEU A 258 -9.27 11.87 -8.23
CA LEU A 258 -9.06 10.44 -8.43
C LEU A 258 -9.27 9.68 -7.12
N ARG A 259 -9.94 8.52 -7.18
CA ARG A 259 -10.15 7.63 -6.02
C ARG A 259 -8.88 6.86 -5.71
N PHE A 260 -7.84 7.53 -5.21
CA PHE A 260 -6.56 6.89 -5.02
C PHE A 260 -6.05 6.99 -3.59
N GLY A 261 -5.67 5.89 -3.04
CA GLY A 261 -4.61 5.83 -2.10
C GLY A 261 -4.93 5.46 -0.69
N GLY A 262 -5.39 4.40 -0.33
CA GLY A 262 -5.36 3.98 1.07
C GLY A 262 -4.56 2.71 1.30
N GLN A 263 -4.75 1.68 0.52
CA GLN A 263 -4.24 0.35 0.86
C GLN A 263 -3.04 -0.13 0.04
N LEU A 264 -2.85 0.37 -1.19
CA LEU A 264 -1.61 0.14 -1.95
C LEU A 264 -0.54 1.18 -1.69
N LYS A 265 -0.82 2.10 -0.76
CA LYS A 265 0.09 3.13 -0.32
C LYS A 265 1.36 2.50 0.22
N ASP A 266 2.49 2.93 -0.35
CA ASP A 266 3.83 2.52 0.07
C ASP A 266 4.15 1.01 -0.09
N LYS A 267 3.30 0.21 -0.75
CA LYS A 267 3.64 -1.14 -1.19
C LYS A 267 4.40 -1.11 -2.51
N ASN A 268 5.47 -1.89 -2.61
CA ASN A 268 6.17 -2.08 -3.87
C ASN A 268 5.32 -2.90 -4.84
N LEU A 269 4.89 -2.27 -5.95
CA LEU A 269 4.06 -2.88 -6.99
C LEU A 269 4.86 -3.73 -7.98
N ALA A 270 6.21 -3.61 -7.97
CA ALA A 270 7.12 -4.36 -8.82
C ALA A 270 7.68 -5.58 -8.08
N ARG A 271 6.83 -6.55 -7.73
CA ARG A 271 7.21 -7.79 -7.05
C ARG A 271 6.79 -9.02 -7.85
N ALA A 272 7.55 -10.10 -7.73
CA ALA A 272 7.28 -11.37 -8.40
C ALA A 272 5.89 -11.94 -8.06
N GLU A 273 5.40 -11.73 -6.83
CA GLU A 273 4.06 -12.14 -6.38
C GLU A 273 2.91 -11.53 -7.20
N TYR A 274 3.14 -10.40 -7.87
CA TYR A 274 2.17 -9.75 -8.77
C TYR A 274 2.36 -10.13 -10.24
N ASN A 275 3.04 -11.22 -10.55
CA ASN A 275 3.37 -11.65 -11.92
C ASN A 275 4.16 -10.61 -12.72
N VAL A 276 4.96 -9.79 -12.05
CA VAL A 276 5.83 -8.80 -12.69
C VAL A 276 6.93 -9.52 -13.47
N LYS A 277 7.16 -9.09 -14.71
CA LYS A 277 8.15 -9.69 -15.61
C LYS A 277 8.98 -8.60 -16.28
N VAL A 278 10.20 -8.92 -16.64
CA VAL A 278 10.98 -8.10 -17.56
C VAL A 278 10.74 -8.60 -18.98
N VAL A 279 10.25 -7.72 -19.84
CA VAL A 279 9.91 -8.01 -21.24
C VAL A 279 11.12 -7.78 -22.15
N SER A 280 11.93 -6.76 -21.84
CA SER A 280 13.16 -6.43 -22.57
C SER A 280 14.26 -6.03 -21.58
N GLY A 281 15.51 -6.37 -21.89
CA GLY A 281 16.68 -6.11 -21.09
C GLY A 281 17.53 -7.37 -20.93
N LEU A 282 18.76 -7.21 -20.44
CA LEU A 282 19.73 -8.27 -20.22
C LEU A 282 20.06 -8.35 -18.73
N ASN A 283 20.36 -9.56 -18.21
CA ASN A 283 20.70 -9.83 -16.81
C ASN A 283 19.63 -9.33 -15.81
N THR A 284 18.38 -9.67 -16.05
CA THR A 284 17.21 -9.07 -15.37
C THR A 284 16.72 -9.85 -14.16
N THR A 285 17.29 -11.01 -13.85
CA THR A 285 16.81 -11.94 -12.81
C THR A 285 16.73 -11.32 -11.41
N MET A 286 17.65 -10.41 -11.08
CA MET A 286 17.75 -9.78 -9.76
C MET A 286 17.13 -8.37 -9.69
N LEU A 287 16.43 -7.93 -10.74
CA LEU A 287 15.95 -6.54 -10.84
C LEU A 287 14.95 -6.16 -9.72
N PHE A 288 14.15 -7.12 -9.26
CA PHE A 288 13.10 -6.92 -8.25
C PHE A 288 13.53 -7.32 -6.84
N GLU A 289 14.72 -7.91 -6.69
CA GLU A 289 15.32 -8.24 -5.42
C GLU A 289 16.24 -7.11 -4.95
N GLU A 290 16.36 -6.92 -3.64
CA GLU A 290 17.32 -5.97 -3.09
C GLU A 290 18.73 -6.59 -3.11
N SER A 291 19.31 -6.73 -4.30
CA SER A 291 20.70 -7.17 -4.43
C SER A 291 21.67 -6.03 -4.10
N ARG A 292 22.61 -6.30 -3.21
CA ARG A 292 23.69 -5.35 -2.87
C ARG A 292 24.93 -5.50 -3.74
N ASN A 293 24.96 -6.47 -4.65
CA ASN A 293 26.12 -6.70 -5.53
C ASN A 293 26.05 -5.80 -6.76
N SER A 294 27.05 -4.96 -6.94
CA SER A 294 27.18 -4.04 -8.07
C SER A 294 27.27 -4.72 -9.44
N ASN A 295 27.55 -6.02 -9.47
CA ASN A 295 27.68 -6.79 -10.71
C ASN A 295 26.36 -7.43 -11.20
N ASP A 296 25.33 -7.48 -10.35
CA ASP A 296 24.06 -8.18 -10.58
C ASP A 296 22.95 -7.21 -11.03
N GLY A 297 23.19 -6.35 -11.98
CA GLY A 297 22.19 -5.38 -12.44
C GLY A 297 21.70 -5.65 -13.86
N ALA A 298 20.46 -5.30 -14.12
CA ALA A 298 19.87 -5.31 -15.45
C ALA A 298 20.45 -4.18 -16.31
N TYR A 299 20.67 -4.46 -17.60
CA TYR A 299 21.14 -3.48 -18.58
C TYR A 299 20.53 -3.75 -19.95
N HIS A 300 20.66 -2.80 -20.88
CA HIS A 300 20.22 -2.97 -22.27
C HIS A 300 21.31 -2.62 -23.27
N ASN A 301 21.15 -3.08 -24.49
CA ASN A 301 22.03 -2.66 -25.59
C ASN A 301 21.71 -1.21 -25.97
N ARG A 302 22.72 -0.37 -26.14
CA ARG A 302 22.57 1.05 -26.54
C ARG A 302 21.76 1.23 -27.86
N ASN A 303 21.80 0.24 -28.73
CA ASN A 303 21.05 0.26 -29.99
C ASN A 303 19.61 -0.26 -29.85
N ASP A 304 19.24 -0.77 -28.67
CA ASP A 304 17.90 -1.26 -28.42
C ASP A 304 17.03 -0.14 -27.83
N LYS A 305 16.11 0.38 -28.64
CA LYS A 305 15.14 1.41 -28.25
C LYS A 305 14.16 0.93 -27.17
N ASN A 306 14.06 -0.38 -26.93
CA ASN A 306 13.16 -0.94 -25.93
C ASN A 306 13.71 -0.84 -24.49
N GLY A 307 14.99 -0.53 -24.32
CA GLY A 307 15.60 -0.36 -23.01
C GLY A 307 15.36 -1.55 -22.08
N ILE A 308 15.26 -1.28 -20.78
CA ILE A 308 14.77 -2.25 -19.79
C ILE A 308 13.27 -2.02 -19.65
N THR A 309 12.47 -2.97 -20.13
CA THR A 309 11.00 -2.88 -20.09
C THR A 309 10.43 -3.87 -19.08
N VAL A 310 9.68 -3.34 -18.12
CA VAL A 310 9.00 -4.08 -17.04
C VAL A 310 7.51 -4.14 -17.34
N ASP A 311 6.93 -5.35 -17.30
CA ASP A 311 5.49 -5.62 -17.29
C ASP A 311 5.04 -5.80 -15.83
N LEU A 312 4.17 -4.95 -15.33
CA LEU A 312 3.61 -5.04 -13.97
C LEU A 312 2.55 -6.14 -13.80
N GLY A 313 2.38 -7.00 -14.82
CA GLY A 313 1.41 -8.09 -14.85
C GLY A 313 -0.02 -7.62 -15.17
N GLN A 314 -0.38 -6.44 -14.70
CA GLN A 314 -1.67 -5.79 -14.94
C GLN A 314 -1.54 -4.27 -14.91
N VAL A 315 -2.59 -3.56 -15.30
CA VAL A 315 -2.63 -2.10 -15.17
C VAL A 315 -2.57 -1.72 -13.69
N LYS A 316 -1.60 -0.90 -13.32
CA LYS A 316 -1.39 -0.40 -11.96
C LYS A 316 -1.38 1.11 -11.95
N CYS A 317 -1.75 1.70 -10.81
CA CYS A 317 -1.62 3.14 -10.56
C CYS A 317 -0.39 3.41 -9.72
N PHE A 318 0.46 4.34 -10.17
CA PHE A 318 1.67 4.70 -9.45
C PHE A 318 2.12 6.12 -9.82
N ASN A 319 2.88 6.74 -8.93
CA ASN A 319 3.42 8.10 -9.07
C ASN A 319 4.86 8.22 -8.55
N TYR A 320 5.46 7.09 -8.15
CA TYR A 320 6.79 7.05 -7.58
C TYR A 320 7.52 5.78 -8.00
N ILE A 321 8.74 5.95 -8.50
CA ILE A 321 9.67 4.88 -8.80
C ILE A 321 10.95 5.11 -8.03
N THR A 322 11.48 4.08 -7.38
CA THR A 322 12.85 4.09 -6.91
C THR A 322 13.66 3.04 -7.63
N MET A 323 14.85 3.41 -8.08
CA MET A 323 15.79 2.50 -8.71
C MET A 323 17.22 2.84 -8.31
N CYS A 324 18.13 1.88 -8.45
CA CYS A 324 19.54 2.10 -8.15
C CYS A 324 20.40 1.86 -9.39
N ILE A 325 21.12 2.89 -9.84
CA ILE A 325 22.04 2.85 -10.97
C ILE A 325 23.45 2.59 -10.45
N VAL A 326 24.12 1.56 -10.97
CA VAL A 326 25.47 1.16 -10.58
C VAL A 326 26.43 1.16 -11.77
N ASN A 327 27.71 1.10 -11.48
CA ASN A 327 28.87 1.08 -12.36
C ASN A 327 29.21 2.43 -13.00
N TYR A 328 28.29 3.03 -13.75
CA TYR A 328 28.54 4.29 -14.46
C TYR A 328 27.46 5.33 -14.17
N ARG A 329 27.82 6.58 -14.32
CA ARG A 329 26.84 7.67 -14.37
C ARG A 329 26.24 7.70 -15.76
N THR A 330 24.94 7.91 -15.81
CA THR A 330 24.23 7.94 -17.08
C THR A 330 23.04 8.88 -17.00
N GLY A 331 22.78 9.55 -18.13
CA GLY A 331 21.47 10.12 -18.38
C GLY A 331 20.48 9.01 -18.74
N TYR A 332 19.22 9.22 -18.46
CA TYR A 332 18.17 8.27 -18.78
C TYR A 332 16.80 8.97 -18.90
N TYR A 333 15.85 8.25 -19.49
CA TYR A 333 14.44 8.64 -19.41
C TYR A 333 13.59 7.42 -19.08
N ILE A 334 12.39 7.70 -18.53
CA ILE A 334 11.40 6.69 -18.22
C ILE A 334 10.12 6.99 -18.98
N GLU A 335 9.58 5.96 -19.60
CA GLU A 335 8.32 5.99 -20.31
C GLU A 335 7.38 4.91 -19.77
N VAL A 336 6.07 5.16 -19.88
CA VAL A 336 5.01 4.25 -19.45
C VAL A 336 4.04 3.99 -20.62
N SER A 337 3.45 2.79 -20.61
CA SER A 337 2.51 2.36 -21.65
C SER A 337 1.46 1.40 -21.09
N THR A 338 0.30 1.35 -21.73
CA THR A 338 -0.74 0.34 -21.46
C THR A 338 -0.70 -0.83 -22.45
N ASP A 339 -0.13 -0.63 -23.66
CA ASP A 339 -0.24 -1.52 -24.81
C ASP A 339 1.09 -1.87 -25.51
N LEU A 340 2.25 -1.41 -24.99
CA LEU A 340 3.58 -1.51 -25.59
C LEU A 340 3.75 -0.75 -26.91
N GLN A 341 2.72 -0.07 -27.40
CA GLN A 341 2.77 0.64 -28.69
C GLN A 341 2.89 2.15 -28.48
N LYS A 342 2.04 2.71 -27.59
CA LYS A 342 2.04 4.14 -27.28
C LYS A 342 2.75 4.36 -25.96
N TRP A 343 3.82 5.16 -26.00
CA TRP A 343 4.65 5.47 -24.85
C TRP A 343 4.53 6.94 -24.44
N LYS A 344 4.36 7.18 -23.16
CA LYS A 344 4.34 8.51 -22.55
C LYS A 344 5.58 8.67 -21.67
N LYS A 345 6.41 9.66 -21.97
CA LYS A 345 7.56 10.00 -21.15
C LYS A 345 7.11 10.64 -19.84
N VAL A 346 7.56 10.11 -18.71
CA VAL A 346 7.22 10.58 -17.35
C VAL A 346 8.42 11.16 -16.60
N ILE A 347 9.64 10.75 -16.95
CA ILE A 347 10.92 11.31 -16.47
C ILE A 347 11.83 11.52 -17.66
N ASP A 348 12.51 12.66 -17.71
CA ASP A 348 13.59 12.92 -18.69
C ASP A 348 14.81 13.51 -17.96
N TYR A 349 15.77 12.63 -17.69
CA TYR A 349 17.05 12.97 -17.07
C TYR A 349 18.22 12.69 -18.03
N THR A 350 18.00 12.75 -19.35
CA THR A 350 19.02 12.49 -20.37
C THR A 350 20.19 13.46 -20.30
N THR A 351 19.97 14.69 -19.88
CA THR A 351 21.02 15.72 -19.76
C THR A 351 21.75 15.69 -18.42
N TYR A 352 21.32 14.85 -17.47
CA TYR A 352 21.90 14.77 -16.14
C TYR A 352 22.78 13.55 -15.96
N SER A 353 23.71 13.63 -15.04
CA SER A 353 24.65 12.55 -14.69
C SER A 353 24.17 11.83 -13.45
N CYS A 354 23.26 10.87 -13.61
CA CYS A 354 22.62 10.15 -12.52
C CYS A 354 23.37 8.87 -12.12
N TYR A 355 23.34 8.53 -10.83
CA TYR A 355 23.94 7.30 -10.28
C TYR A 355 23.36 6.97 -8.92
N SER A 356 23.61 5.76 -8.40
CA SER A 356 23.12 5.29 -7.10
C SER A 356 21.58 5.31 -7.04
N ARG A 357 21.02 5.45 -5.85
CA ARG A 357 19.57 5.42 -5.64
C ARG A 357 18.92 6.68 -6.19
N GLN A 358 17.91 6.47 -7.03
CA GLN A 358 17.06 7.49 -7.63
C GLN A 358 15.68 7.44 -6.97
N ASN A 359 15.14 8.60 -6.60
CA ASN A 359 13.78 8.74 -6.08
C ASN A 359 12.97 9.63 -7.03
N LEU A 360 12.13 9.03 -7.85
CA LEU A 360 11.53 9.61 -9.03
C LEU A 360 10.04 9.79 -8.83
N TYR A 361 9.61 11.02 -8.65
CA TYR A 361 8.21 11.40 -8.49
C TYR A 361 7.68 12.04 -9.77
N PHE A 362 6.45 11.73 -10.13
CA PHE A 362 5.77 12.27 -11.31
C PHE A 362 4.26 12.28 -11.09
N GLU A 363 3.53 12.91 -12.01
CA GLU A 363 2.08 12.85 -12.02
C GLU A 363 1.62 11.39 -12.12
N GLN A 364 0.60 11.05 -11.35
CA GLN A 364 0.05 9.71 -11.31
C GLN A 364 -0.23 9.15 -12.70
N GLN A 365 0.20 7.91 -12.91
CA GLN A 365 -0.03 7.16 -14.13
C GLN A 365 -0.84 5.89 -13.83
N LYS A 366 -1.69 5.49 -14.78
CA LYS A 366 -2.43 4.22 -14.77
C LYS A 366 -1.98 3.42 -15.99
N THR A 367 -0.96 2.57 -15.82
CA THR A 367 -0.31 1.86 -16.92
C THR A 367 0.15 0.48 -16.49
N ARG A 368 0.46 -0.39 -17.46
CA ARG A 368 0.96 -1.74 -17.24
C ARG A 368 2.47 -1.86 -17.44
N TYR A 369 3.02 -1.10 -18.39
CA TYR A 369 4.42 -1.23 -18.80
C TYR A 369 5.21 0.00 -18.41
N ILE A 370 6.43 -0.23 -17.95
CA ILE A 370 7.42 0.83 -17.64
C ILE A 370 8.70 0.51 -18.40
N ARG A 371 9.24 1.50 -19.11
CA ARG A 371 10.48 1.38 -19.87
C ARG A 371 11.51 2.38 -19.37
N VAL A 372 12.71 1.89 -19.04
CA VAL A 372 13.86 2.71 -18.67
C VAL A 372 14.90 2.62 -19.79
N VAL A 373 15.23 3.75 -20.38
CA VAL A 373 16.24 3.83 -21.44
C VAL A 373 17.41 4.68 -20.94
N MET A 374 18.61 4.07 -20.90
CA MET A 374 19.83 4.70 -20.40
C MET A 374 20.76 5.05 -21.55
N ASP A 375 21.40 6.22 -21.50
CA ASP A 375 22.30 6.70 -22.54
C ASP A 375 23.57 5.84 -22.69
N MET A 376 24.13 5.36 -21.57
CA MET A 376 25.37 4.56 -21.54
C MET A 376 25.17 3.06 -21.85
N GLY A 377 23.95 2.61 -22.15
CA GLY A 377 23.64 1.22 -22.56
C GLY A 377 24.24 0.16 -21.63
N HIS A 378 25.15 -0.69 -22.16
CA HIS A 378 25.77 -1.81 -21.43
C HIS A 378 26.58 -1.43 -20.19
N SER A 379 27.06 -0.19 -20.11
CA SER A 379 27.95 0.22 -19.03
C SER A 379 27.22 0.56 -17.75
N ALA A 380 26.03 1.14 -17.85
CA ALA A 380 25.17 1.43 -16.70
C ALA A 380 24.22 0.26 -16.42
N ARG A 381 24.01 -0.05 -15.15
CA ARG A 381 23.14 -1.15 -14.71
C ARG A 381 22.15 -0.67 -13.67
N ILE A 382 20.97 -1.29 -13.64
CA ILE A 382 19.95 -1.09 -12.59
C ILE A 382 19.96 -2.34 -11.72
N CYS A 383 20.34 -2.21 -10.46
CA CYS A 383 20.39 -3.32 -9.49
C CYS A 383 19.19 -3.38 -8.53
N MET A 384 18.29 -2.42 -8.61
CA MET A 384 17.05 -2.36 -7.83
C MET A 384 16.01 -1.55 -8.61
N PHE A 385 14.79 -2.05 -8.67
CA PHE A 385 13.68 -1.34 -9.30
C PHE A 385 12.39 -1.59 -8.52
N GLN A 386 11.80 -0.54 -8.00
CA GLN A 386 10.59 -0.60 -7.19
C GLN A 386 9.61 0.47 -7.64
N VAL A 387 8.32 0.18 -7.57
CA VAL A 387 7.23 1.05 -8.04
C VAL A 387 6.21 1.22 -6.93
N PHE A 388 5.78 2.45 -6.67
CA PHE A 388 4.87 2.74 -5.56
C PHE A 388 3.79 3.74 -5.95
N MET A 389 2.67 3.66 -5.24
CA MET A 389 1.72 4.74 -5.11
C MET A 389 2.02 5.50 -3.82
N SER A 390 2.72 6.63 -3.94
CA SER A 390 3.05 7.48 -2.79
C SER A 390 1.93 8.49 -2.53
N SER A 391 1.53 8.61 -1.28
CA SER A 391 0.57 9.63 -0.84
C SER A 391 1.22 10.99 -0.55
N THR A 392 2.52 10.97 -0.30
CA THR A 392 3.31 12.16 -0.03
C THR A 392 4.19 12.45 -1.24
N VAL A 393 3.66 13.27 -2.17
CA VAL A 393 4.45 13.73 -3.31
C VAL A 393 5.18 15.00 -2.90
N PRO A 394 6.51 15.04 -2.96
CA PRO A 394 7.27 16.24 -2.65
C PRO A 394 6.94 17.34 -3.66
N LYS A 395 7.16 18.60 -3.27
CA LYS A 395 7.08 19.70 -4.22
C LYS A 395 8.09 19.49 -5.34
N MET A 396 7.65 19.58 -6.60
CA MET A 396 8.50 19.36 -7.78
C MET A 396 8.14 20.34 -8.91
N ARG A 397 9.08 20.50 -9.83
CA ARG A 397 8.89 21.22 -11.08
C ARG A 397 9.59 20.45 -12.20
N ASN A 398 8.87 20.14 -13.28
CA ASN A 398 9.37 19.30 -14.38
C ASN A 398 9.97 17.96 -13.88
N GLN A 399 9.28 17.28 -12.98
CA GLN A 399 9.68 16.02 -12.32
C GLN A 399 10.98 16.11 -11.48
N ILE A 400 11.52 17.30 -11.27
CA ILE A 400 12.68 17.54 -10.40
C ILE A 400 12.19 18.02 -9.04
N VAL A 401 12.66 17.36 -7.98
CA VAL A 401 12.18 17.54 -6.61
C VAL A 401 12.84 18.75 -5.95
N TYR A 402 12.05 19.48 -5.14
CA TYR A 402 12.57 20.39 -4.12
C TYR A 402 12.84 19.58 -2.86
N PRO A 403 14.08 19.48 -2.40
CA PRO A 403 14.38 18.73 -1.20
C PRO A 403 13.74 19.37 0.04
N SER A 404 13.22 18.54 0.93
CA SER A 404 12.70 18.95 2.25
C SER A 404 13.73 18.78 3.36
N SER A 405 14.84 18.15 3.07
CA SER A 405 15.95 17.88 3.98
C SER A 405 17.28 17.91 3.22
N ASN A 406 18.39 17.84 3.93
CA ASN A 406 19.72 17.78 3.31
C ASN A 406 19.82 16.60 2.34
N ILE A 407 20.23 16.88 1.09
CA ILE A 407 20.44 15.89 0.03
C ILE A 407 21.87 15.32 -0.02
N ILE A 408 22.80 15.92 0.70
CA ILE A 408 24.16 15.39 0.83
C ILE A 408 24.13 14.23 1.83
N THR A 409 24.54 13.06 1.37
CA THR A 409 24.52 11.82 2.16
C THR A 409 25.86 11.10 2.03
N SER A 410 26.08 10.07 2.82
CA SER A 410 27.24 9.17 2.70
C SER A 410 27.38 8.51 1.32
N GLN A 411 26.32 8.53 0.50
CA GLN A 411 26.32 8.02 -0.88
C GLN A 411 26.69 9.08 -1.92
N THR A 412 26.81 10.35 -1.51
CA THR A 412 27.22 11.43 -2.43
C THR A 412 28.67 11.17 -2.91
N ARG A 413 28.85 11.13 -4.21
CA ARG A 413 30.20 10.90 -4.78
C ARG A 413 31.01 12.17 -4.79
N ILE A 414 32.23 12.06 -4.30
CA ILE A 414 33.18 13.16 -4.20
C ILE A 414 34.45 12.82 -4.95
N TRP A 415 35.02 13.82 -5.64
CA TRP A 415 36.37 13.75 -6.20
C TRP A 415 37.16 14.97 -5.78
N ILE A 416 38.41 14.74 -5.45
CA ILE A 416 39.40 15.80 -5.23
C ILE A 416 40.29 15.89 -6.46
N ILE A 417 40.40 17.10 -6.99
CA ILE A 417 41.40 17.47 -7.99
C ILE A 417 42.37 18.42 -7.31
N ARG A 418 43.64 18.01 -7.20
CA ARG A 418 44.70 18.95 -6.73
C ARG A 418 45.16 19.78 -7.93
N ARG A 419 45.25 21.10 -7.75
CA ARG A 419 46.03 21.94 -8.70
C ARG A 419 47.51 21.84 -8.28
N ASP A 420 48.38 21.56 -9.26
CA ASP A 420 49.81 21.27 -9.06
C ASP A 420 50.64 22.44 -8.49
N SER A 421 50.06 23.63 -8.31
CA SER A 421 50.79 24.85 -7.91
C SER A 421 50.81 25.16 -6.39
N SER A 422 50.01 24.44 -5.59
CA SER A 422 50.02 24.63 -4.11
C SER A 422 49.59 23.35 -3.40
N PRO A 423 50.35 22.89 -2.40
CA PRO A 423 50.01 21.68 -1.65
C PRO A 423 48.73 21.80 -0.79
N THR A 424 48.25 23.00 -0.54
CA THR A 424 47.06 23.29 0.28
C THR A 424 45.83 23.57 -0.57
N SER A 425 45.95 23.93 -1.83
CA SER A 425 44.78 24.20 -2.72
C SER A 425 44.17 22.92 -3.21
N CYS A 426 42.86 22.77 -3.08
CA CYS A 426 42.12 21.66 -3.68
C CYS A 426 40.81 22.10 -4.29
N ILE A 427 40.41 21.37 -5.30
CA ILE A 427 39.07 21.46 -5.91
C ILE A 427 38.32 20.19 -5.53
N LEU A 428 37.16 20.35 -4.96
CA LEU A 428 36.29 19.28 -4.57
C LEU A 428 35.05 19.31 -5.45
N HIS A 429 34.77 18.16 -6.04
CA HIS A 429 33.60 17.93 -6.86
C HIS A 429 32.59 17.08 -6.13
N LEU A 430 31.40 17.60 -5.91
CA LEU A 430 30.25 16.91 -5.34
C LEU A 430 29.26 16.61 -6.45
N CYS A 431 29.03 15.33 -6.71
CA CYS A 431 27.99 14.93 -7.64
C CYS A 431 26.77 14.46 -6.87
N LEU A 432 25.63 15.06 -7.13
CA LEU A 432 24.37 14.64 -6.59
C LEU A 432 23.89 13.39 -7.36
N ASN A 433 23.23 12.46 -6.65
CA ASN A 433 22.75 11.22 -7.25
C ASN A 433 21.74 11.44 -8.39
N GLN A 434 20.95 12.50 -8.31
CA GLN A 434 19.98 12.95 -9.29
C GLN A 434 19.89 14.47 -9.30
N PRO A 435 19.21 15.13 -10.27
CA PRO A 435 18.99 16.55 -10.23
C PRO A 435 18.00 16.94 -9.11
N TYR A 436 18.27 18.08 -8.45
CA TYR A 436 17.42 18.69 -7.44
C TYR A 436 17.25 20.17 -7.70
N ILE A 437 16.12 20.74 -7.30
CA ILE A 437 15.94 22.21 -7.31
C ILE A 437 16.30 22.74 -5.92
N ILE A 438 17.47 23.32 -5.80
CA ILE A 438 17.97 23.88 -4.54
C ILE A 438 18.11 25.39 -4.57
N SER A 439 18.15 25.99 -3.40
CA SER A 439 18.32 27.44 -3.23
C SER A 439 19.23 27.82 -2.04
N GLN A 440 19.69 26.82 -1.32
CA GLN A 440 20.54 27.01 -0.13
C GLN A 440 21.63 25.97 -0.07
N ILE A 441 22.84 26.41 0.26
CA ILE A 441 23.98 25.57 0.59
C ILE A 441 24.53 26.08 1.91
N LYS A 442 24.57 25.22 2.94
CA LYS A 442 25.22 25.51 4.20
C LYS A 442 26.59 24.89 4.21
N VAL A 443 27.58 25.65 4.57
CA VAL A 443 28.99 25.25 4.58
C VAL A 443 29.57 25.49 5.97
N LYS A 444 30.27 24.47 6.51
CA LYS A 444 31.09 24.57 7.71
C LYS A 444 32.56 24.45 7.34
N LEU A 445 33.40 25.30 7.89
CA LEU A 445 34.83 25.35 7.59
C LEU A 445 35.66 24.44 8.53
N ARG A 446 35.35 23.14 8.56
CA ARG A 446 36.14 22.16 9.30
C ARG A 446 37.21 21.50 8.42
N PHE A 447 36.86 21.25 7.17
CA PHE A 447 37.74 20.64 6.19
C PHE A 447 38.56 21.68 5.41
N TYR A 448 37.96 22.82 5.08
CA TYR A 448 38.60 23.97 4.48
C TYR A 448 38.91 25.04 5.53
N SER A 449 40.09 25.66 5.42
CA SER A 449 40.39 26.89 6.14
C SER A 449 39.84 28.13 5.43
N TYR A 450 39.65 28.02 4.11
CA TYR A 450 39.13 29.09 3.28
C TYR A 450 38.56 28.50 1.99
N ILE A 451 37.37 28.96 1.57
CA ILE A 451 36.78 28.61 0.29
C ILE A 451 36.82 29.84 -0.63
N SER A 452 37.50 29.71 -1.76
CA SER A 452 37.60 30.81 -2.74
C SER A 452 36.37 30.96 -3.59
N VAL A 453 35.75 29.84 -4.01
CA VAL A 453 34.55 29.87 -4.85
C VAL A 453 33.73 28.60 -4.68
N ILE A 454 32.41 28.72 -4.73
CA ILE A 454 31.45 27.63 -4.89
C ILE A 454 30.68 27.85 -6.19
N GLU A 455 30.70 26.84 -7.04
CA GLU A 455 30.05 26.80 -8.34
C GLU A 455 29.03 25.68 -8.38
N ALA A 456 27.86 25.98 -8.91
CA ALA A 456 26.79 25.02 -9.07
C ALA A 456 26.42 24.83 -10.54
N PHE A 457 26.23 23.59 -10.96
CA PHE A 457 26.03 23.22 -12.35
C PHE A 457 24.70 22.49 -12.57
N GLU A 458 24.05 22.81 -13.66
CA GLU A 458 22.94 22.06 -14.23
C GLU A 458 23.47 21.13 -15.33
N GLY A 459 23.22 19.81 -15.19
CA GLY A 459 23.70 18.82 -16.16
C GLY A 459 25.21 18.52 -16.09
N GLN A 460 25.78 18.09 -17.20
CA GLN A 460 27.21 17.71 -17.31
C GLN A 460 28.09 18.96 -17.52
N PHE A 461 28.37 19.69 -16.43
CA PHE A 461 29.18 20.93 -16.46
C PHE A 461 28.62 22.05 -17.36
N SER A 462 27.34 21.99 -17.71
CA SER A 462 26.64 23.05 -18.43
C SER A 462 25.96 24.01 -17.46
N ASN A 463 25.74 25.26 -17.88
CA ASN A 463 25.02 26.28 -17.10
C ASN A 463 25.59 26.50 -15.68
N MET A 464 26.87 26.75 -15.60
CA MET A 464 27.57 27.10 -14.35
C MET A 464 27.05 28.40 -13.77
N GLU A 465 26.85 28.42 -12.45
CA GLU A 465 26.64 29.66 -11.70
C GLU A 465 27.55 29.67 -10.46
N ILE A 466 28.14 30.82 -10.24
CA ILE A 466 28.91 31.07 -9.04
C ILE A 466 27.93 31.40 -7.91
N VAL A 467 27.89 30.52 -6.90
CA VAL A 467 27.01 30.65 -5.75
C VAL A 467 27.62 31.60 -4.70
N ALA A 468 28.93 31.55 -4.51
CA ALA A 468 29.62 32.36 -3.54
C ALA A 468 31.12 32.49 -3.81
N HIS A 469 31.70 33.55 -3.29
CA HIS A 469 33.14 33.82 -3.26
C HIS A 469 33.61 34.07 -1.82
N SER A 470 34.88 33.79 -1.55
CA SER A 470 35.61 34.23 -0.37
C SER A 470 34.92 33.92 0.96
N ILE A 471 34.72 32.64 1.24
CA ILE A 471 34.10 32.17 2.49
C ILE A 471 35.22 31.84 3.50
N ASN A 472 35.21 32.51 4.65
CA ASN A 472 36.20 32.37 5.75
C ASN A 472 35.56 32.04 7.11
N GLU A 473 34.26 31.81 7.12
CA GLU A 473 33.45 31.42 8.29
C GLU A 473 32.30 30.48 7.89
N ASP A 474 31.76 29.77 8.87
CA ASP A 474 30.58 28.92 8.65
C ASP A 474 29.42 29.79 8.11
N LYS A 475 28.80 29.38 7.01
CA LYS A 475 27.82 30.22 6.33
C LYS A 475 26.69 29.44 5.68
N LEU A 476 25.48 30.01 5.75
CA LEU A 476 24.34 29.63 4.92
C LEU A 476 24.29 30.54 3.70
N LEU A 477 24.49 29.98 2.53
CA LEU A 477 24.42 30.64 1.24
C LEU A 477 23.02 30.48 0.66
N THR A 478 22.42 31.59 0.25
CA THR A 478 21.10 31.60 -0.38
C THR A 478 21.20 32.19 -1.78
N PHE A 479 20.60 31.51 -2.75
CA PHE A 479 20.63 31.94 -4.16
C PHE A 479 19.29 31.68 -4.85
N LYS A 480 19.15 32.11 -6.09
CA LYS A 480 17.93 31.87 -6.87
C LYS A 480 17.72 30.37 -7.10
N LYS A 481 16.51 29.89 -6.81
CA LYS A 481 16.11 28.49 -7.04
C LYS A 481 16.44 28.02 -8.43
N ARG A 482 17.22 26.95 -8.55
CA ARG A 482 17.61 26.35 -9.83
C ARG A 482 17.85 24.86 -9.70
N THR A 483 17.81 24.17 -10.83
CA THR A 483 18.18 22.76 -10.92
C THR A 483 19.69 22.62 -10.79
N ILE A 484 20.16 21.73 -9.90
CA ILE A 484 21.56 21.43 -9.67
C ILE A 484 21.74 19.93 -9.62
N ASN A 485 22.77 19.45 -10.30
CA ASN A 485 23.20 18.05 -10.27
C ASN A 485 24.66 17.90 -9.83
N PHE A 486 25.43 19.01 -9.85
CA PHE A 486 26.83 19.01 -9.54
C PHE A 486 27.26 20.31 -8.86
N ILE A 487 28.13 20.20 -7.84
CA ILE A 487 28.69 21.34 -7.09
C ILE A 487 30.21 21.22 -7.09
N GLN A 488 30.90 22.29 -7.42
CA GLN A 488 32.36 22.40 -7.32
C GLN A 488 32.72 23.40 -6.22
N ILE A 489 33.63 23.00 -5.35
CA ILE A 489 34.16 23.84 -4.27
C ILE A 489 35.66 23.96 -4.41
N THR A 490 36.15 25.16 -4.58
CA THR A 490 37.59 25.46 -4.66
C THR A 490 38.03 26.19 -3.40
N GLY A 491 39.06 25.70 -2.75
CA GLY A 491 39.52 26.31 -1.49
C GLY A 491 40.87 25.78 -1.02
N GLN A 492 41.28 26.22 0.18
CA GLN A 492 42.45 25.76 0.86
C GLN A 492 42.08 24.83 2.02
N LEU A 493 42.75 23.69 2.13
CA LEU A 493 42.53 22.71 3.19
C LEU A 493 42.91 23.28 4.55
N SER A 494 42.18 22.92 5.58
CA SER A 494 42.57 23.20 6.98
C SER A 494 43.88 22.47 7.32
N PRO A 495 44.71 23.04 8.19
CA PRO A 495 45.90 22.37 8.68
C PRO A 495 45.56 20.98 9.22
N ASN A 496 46.37 19.98 8.88
CA ASN A 496 46.20 18.55 9.26
C ASN A 496 45.07 17.78 8.62
N LYS A 497 44.40 18.32 7.58
CA LYS A 497 43.43 17.59 6.78
C LYS A 497 44.06 16.93 5.54
N THR A 498 43.72 15.67 5.31
CA THR A 498 44.22 14.84 4.22
C THR A 498 43.11 14.36 3.31
N LYS A 499 43.47 13.66 2.23
CA LYS A 499 42.47 13.01 1.35
C LYS A 499 41.60 11.99 2.08
N ASP A 500 42.12 11.37 3.13
CA ASP A 500 41.40 10.31 3.86
C ASP A 500 40.28 10.90 4.75
N ASP A 501 40.33 12.20 5.04
CA ASP A 501 39.31 12.92 5.79
C ASP A 501 38.09 13.33 4.96
N ILE A 502 38.02 12.96 3.68
CA ILE A 502 36.96 13.38 2.74
C ILE A 502 35.56 12.99 3.23
N GLN A 503 35.44 11.82 3.86
CA GLN A 503 34.15 11.35 4.36
C GLN A 503 33.58 12.31 5.41
N GLN A 504 34.43 12.92 6.23
CA GLN A 504 34.02 13.92 7.23
C GLN A 504 33.53 15.22 6.57
N PHE A 505 34.02 15.52 5.36
CA PHE A 505 33.59 16.70 4.62
C PHE A 505 32.10 16.69 4.24
N LEU A 506 31.51 15.50 4.05
CA LEU A 506 30.07 15.39 3.78
C LEU A 506 29.21 15.91 4.95
N GLU A 507 29.74 15.91 6.17
CA GLU A 507 29.08 16.47 7.35
C GLU A 507 29.16 18.00 7.41
N ASP A 508 30.09 18.59 6.65
CA ASP A 508 30.33 20.03 6.62
C ASP A 508 29.50 20.76 5.56
N ILE A 509 28.82 20.03 4.66
CA ILE A 509 27.98 20.63 3.62
C ILE A 509 26.57 20.06 3.70
N GLU A 510 25.60 20.98 3.69
CA GLU A 510 24.19 20.67 3.63
C GLU A 510 23.56 21.46 2.45
N CYS A 511 22.71 20.82 1.63
CA CYS A 511 22.04 21.43 0.49
C CYS A 511 20.52 21.25 0.60
N PHE A 512 19.78 22.37 0.38
CA PHE A 512 18.32 22.43 0.55
C PHE A 512 17.62 23.14 -0.62
#